data_ecaa3fa55f9797be2ea85c03d72d0f02
#
_entry.id   ecaa3fa55f9797be2ea85c03d72d0f02
#
_cell.length_a   1.000
_cell.length_b   1.000
_cell.length_c   1.000
_cell.angle_alpha   90.00
_cell.angle_beta   90.00
_cell.angle_gamma   90.00
#
_symmetry.space_group_name_H-M   'P 1'
#
loop_
_entity.id
_entity.type
_entity.pdbx_description
1 polymer ?
#
loop_
_entity_poly.entity_id
_entity_poly.type
_entity_poly.pdbx_seq_one_letter_code
_entity_poly.pdbx_strand_id
1 'polypeptide(L)'
;RGSPVVNMETASYLSGNGNNHLDAAFRWSHYMDELDWALSYFEGTDREPRLYKNTDGTTLKPVYGQARQASLEIQYTISDWLLKAEVLSKHSDLNGNYWASVTGFEYTFANIHRGMDVGFLYEYLYDDRKELAGSGLDNATFLGSRVALNDENGFELLIGTIFDHQTGRMNNAFLESTRRINKNWKWTLEGNFLVSPRSGSFLEQVKHDD
;
A
#
# COMPACT_ATOMS: atom_id res chain seq x y z
N ARG A 1 -14.85 -7.41 -23.84
CA ARG A 1 -14.47 -8.75 -23.31
C ARG A 1 -14.13 -8.51 -21.85
N GLY A 2 -14.98 -9.01 -20.91
CA GLY A 2 -14.71 -8.88 -19.47
C GLY A 2 -13.38 -9.50 -19.08
N SER A 3 -12.79 -9.01 -17.99
CA SER A 3 -11.56 -9.56 -17.42
C SER A 3 -11.74 -11.02 -17.05
N PRO A 4 -10.73 -11.90 -17.25
CA PRO A 4 -10.85 -13.30 -16.90
C PRO A 4 -11.04 -13.46 -15.39
N VAL A 5 -12.04 -14.23 -14.99
CA VAL A 5 -12.39 -14.46 -13.59
C VAL A 5 -11.41 -15.43 -12.94
N VAL A 6 -10.96 -15.13 -11.73
CA VAL A 6 -10.14 -16.05 -10.94
C VAL A 6 -11.01 -17.14 -10.33
N ASN A 7 -10.71 -18.41 -10.67
CA ASN A 7 -11.41 -19.56 -10.11
C ASN A 7 -10.64 -20.10 -8.88
N MET A 8 -11.12 -19.74 -7.69
CA MET A 8 -10.51 -20.16 -6.43
C MET A 8 -10.64 -21.67 -6.15
N GLU A 9 -11.60 -22.37 -6.75
CA GLU A 9 -11.75 -23.82 -6.59
C GLU A 9 -10.61 -24.60 -7.24
N THR A 10 -9.94 -23.99 -8.23
CA THR A 10 -8.77 -24.57 -8.89
C THR A 10 -7.46 -24.15 -8.24
N ALA A 11 -7.48 -23.45 -7.12
CA ALA A 11 -6.28 -23.00 -6.40
C ALA A 11 -5.35 -24.19 -6.11
N SER A 12 -4.05 -23.98 -6.29
CA SER A 12 -3.03 -24.96 -5.94
C SER A 12 -1.90 -24.34 -5.13
N TYR A 13 -1.27 -25.18 -4.32
CA TYR A 13 -0.22 -24.79 -3.39
C TYR A 13 1.03 -25.61 -3.67
N LEU A 14 2.21 -24.98 -3.69
CA LEU A 14 3.49 -25.67 -3.88
C LEU A 14 3.95 -26.39 -2.62
N SER A 15 3.40 -26.05 -1.44
CA SER A 15 3.68 -26.79 -0.21
C SER A 15 3.12 -28.19 -0.26
N GLY A 16 3.84 -29.18 0.30
CA GLY A 16 3.35 -30.57 0.39
C GLY A 16 2.09 -30.73 1.23
N ASN A 17 1.76 -29.75 2.10
CA ASN A 17 0.59 -29.75 2.95
C ASN A 17 -0.58 -28.93 2.37
N GLY A 18 -0.44 -28.42 1.15
CA GLY A 18 -1.47 -27.61 0.48
C GLY A 18 -1.84 -26.37 1.29
N ASN A 19 -3.13 -26.14 1.46
CA ASN A 19 -3.67 -25.02 2.24
C ASN A 19 -3.53 -25.17 3.77
N ASN A 20 -3.07 -26.33 4.26
CA ASN A 20 -2.82 -26.62 5.68
C ASN A 20 -1.35 -26.39 6.07
N HIS A 21 -0.58 -25.67 5.25
CA HIS A 21 0.79 -25.30 5.58
C HIS A 21 0.84 -24.41 6.83
N LEU A 22 1.78 -24.71 7.74
CA LEU A 22 1.99 -23.88 8.92
C LEU A 22 2.84 -22.67 8.57
N ASP A 23 2.24 -21.48 8.64
CA ASP A 23 2.94 -20.21 8.46
C ASP A 23 3.43 -19.69 9.82
N ALA A 24 4.59 -19.03 9.83
CA ALA A 24 5.16 -18.41 11.02
C ALA A 24 5.44 -16.93 10.76
N ALA A 25 5.13 -16.10 11.75
CA ALA A 25 5.43 -14.67 11.72
C ALA A 25 5.99 -14.22 13.06
N PHE A 26 6.96 -13.34 13.02
CA PHE A 26 7.55 -12.70 14.17
C PHE A 26 7.64 -11.19 13.91
N ARG A 27 7.27 -10.37 14.89
CA ARG A 27 7.45 -8.92 14.88
C ARG A 27 7.99 -8.47 16.23
N TRP A 28 9.07 -7.70 16.19
CA TRP A 28 9.64 -7.02 17.35
C TRP A 28 9.65 -5.52 17.07
N SER A 29 9.01 -4.77 17.93
CA SER A 29 8.96 -3.31 17.87
C SER A 29 9.45 -2.70 19.17
N HIS A 30 10.07 -1.56 19.05
CA HIS A 30 10.56 -0.78 20.17
C HIS A 30 10.47 0.71 19.87
N TYR A 31 10.27 1.51 20.90
CA TYR A 31 10.31 2.96 20.80
C TYR A 31 11.35 3.51 21.78
N MET A 32 12.05 4.54 21.39
CA MET A 32 13.06 5.25 22.17
C MET A 32 12.88 6.75 21.92
N ASP A 33 12.26 7.44 22.88
CA ASP A 33 11.95 8.87 22.77
C ASP A 33 11.22 9.20 21.44
N GLU A 34 11.91 9.81 20.49
CA GLU A 34 11.36 10.24 19.19
C GLU A 34 11.47 9.17 18.09
N LEU A 35 12.12 8.04 18.38
CA LEU A 35 12.37 6.97 17.41
C LEU A 35 11.51 5.74 17.69
N ASP A 36 10.67 5.40 16.73
CA ASP A 36 9.94 4.13 16.66
C ASP A 36 10.55 3.25 15.58
N TRP A 37 10.73 1.97 15.86
CA TRP A 37 11.19 1.03 14.87
C TRP A 37 10.62 -0.38 15.08
N ALA A 38 10.54 -1.15 14.01
CA ALA A 38 10.13 -2.53 14.07
C ALA A 38 10.86 -3.38 13.05
N LEU A 39 11.18 -4.61 13.46
CA LEU A 39 11.65 -5.69 12.60
C LEU A 39 10.56 -6.75 12.49
N SER A 40 10.31 -7.22 11.29
CA SER A 40 9.35 -8.31 11.06
C SER A 40 9.99 -9.39 10.20
N TYR A 41 9.59 -10.63 10.47
CA TYR A 41 9.93 -11.79 9.66
C TYR A 41 8.69 -12.65 9.46
N PHE A 42 8.53 -13.15 8.24
CA PHE A 42 7.47 -14.08 7.87
C PHE A 42 8.06 -15.22 7.04
N GLU A 43 7.60 -16.44 7.30
CA GLU A 43 7.87 -17.62 6.49
C GLU A 43 6.59 -18.43 6.36
N GLY A 44 6.17 -18.71 5.14
CA GLY A 44 4.94 -19.44 4.91
C GLY A 44 4.40 -19.32 3.49
N THR A 45 3.12 -19.56 3.33
CA THR A 45 2.44 -19.46 2.03
C THR A 45 2.43 -18.01 1.54
N ASP A 46 2.95 -17.79 0.33
CA ASP A 46 2.95 -16.46 -0.30
C ASP A 46 1.52 -15.96 -0.49
N ARG A 47 1.26 -14.72 -0.04
CA ARG A 47 -0.06 -14.08 -0.20
C ARG A 47 -0.30 -13.50 -1.59
N GLU A 48 0.74 -13.48 -2.44
CA GLU A 48 0.69 -13.04 -3.83
C GLU A 48 0.75 -14.28 -4.76
N PRO A 49 -0.41 -14.88 -5.14
CA PRO A 49 -0.42 -16.03 -6.03
C PRO A 49 -0.02 -15.65 -7.45
N ARG A 50 0.59 -16.56 -8.17
CA ARG A 50 0.73 -16.46 -9.62
C ARG A 50 -0.53 -16.96 -10.29
N LEU A 51 -1.06 -16.17 -11.25
CA LEU A 51 -2.28 -16.50 -11.98
C LEU A 51 -1.91 -17.17 -13.31
N TYR A 52 -2.39 -18.39 -13.51
CA TYR A 52 -2.21 -19.14 -14.74
C TYR A 52 -3.57 -19.33 -15.44
N LYS A 53 -3.58 -19.33 -16.78
CA LYS A 53 -4.81 -19.69 -17.50
C LYS A 53 -5.20 -21.13 -17.16
N ASN A 54 -6.45 -21.32 -16.82
CA ASN A 54 -7.01 -22.64 -16.57
C ASN A 54 -7.17 -23.41 -17.89
N THR A 55 -7.35 -24.73 -17.83
CA THR A 55 -7.54 -25.59 -19.00
C THR A 55 -8.77 -25.25 -19.82
N ASP A 56 -9.76 -24.60 -19.23
CA ASP A 56 -10.95 -24.08 -19.90
C ASP A 56 -10.68 -22.85 -20.79
N GLY A 57 -9.49 -22.22 -20.64
CA GLY A 57 -9.07 -21.03 -21.39
C GLY A 57 -9.78 -19.74 -21.03
N THR A 58 -10.78 -19.79 -20.13
CA THR A 58 -11.67 -18.68 -19.77
C THR A 58 -11.47 -18.16 -18.37
N THR A 59 -10.94 -19.00 -17.47
CA THR A 59 -10.69 -18.65 -16.07
C THR A 59 -9.20 -18.68 -15.74
N LEU A 60 -8.83 -18.04 -14.62
CA LEU A 60 -7.46 -18.03 -14.07
C LEU A 60 -7.39 -18.91 -12.82
N LYS A 61 -6.35 -19.74 -12.77
CA LYS A 61 -5.98 -20.60 -11.65
C LYS A 61 -4.93 -19.89 -10.79
N PRO A 62 -5.19 -19.62 -9.49
CA PRO A 62 -4.18 -19.11 -8.59
C PRO A 62 -3.27 -20.24 -8.10
N VAL A 63 -1.97 -20.01 -8.15
CA VAL A 63 -0.93 -20.91 -7.64
C VAL A 63 -0.16 -20.19 -6.54
N TYR A 64 -0.16 -20.76 -5.34
CA TYR A 64 0.49 -20.21 -4.15
C TYR A 64 1.84 -20.92 -3.93
N GLY A 65 2.92 -20.14 -3.92
CA GLY A 65 4.26 -20.59 -3.54
C GLY A 65 4.51 -20.45 -2.06
N GLN A 66 5.75 -20.75 -1.64
CA GLN A 66 6.25 -20.39 -0.33
C GLN A 66 7.04 -19.08 -0.42
N ALA A 67 7.05 -18.32 0.66
CA ALA A 67 7.80 -17.07 0.74
C ALA A 67 8.47 -16.92 2.11
N ARG A 68 9.61 -16.21 2.09
CA ARG A 68 10.30 -15.67 3.27
C ARG A 68 10.43 -14.18 3.08
N GLN A 69 10.07 -13.44 4.10
CA GLN A 69 10.05 -11.99 4.06
C GLN A 69 10.63 -11.42 5.34
N ALA A 70 11.51 -10.43 5.19
CA ALA A 70 12.00 -9.62 6.30
C ALA A 70 11.71 -8.15 6.02
N SER A 71 11.29 -7.40 7.02
CA SER A 71 11.06 -5.95 6.89
C SER A 71 11.60 -5.17 8.07
N LEU A 72 11.99 -3.93 7.79
CA LEU A 72 12.38 -2.91 8.75
C LEU A 72 11.47 -1.70 8.55
N GLU A 73 10.88 -1.22 9.63
CA GLU A 73 10.08 -0.01 9.71
C GLU A 73 10.77 0.96 10.67
N ILE A 74 10.88 2.22 10.28
CA ILE A 74 11.46 3.29 11.11
C ILE A 74 10.58 4.53 10.99
N GLN A 75 10.28 5.13 12.14
CA GLN A 75 9.62 6.41 12.25
C GLN A 75 10.38 7.28 13.24
N TYR A 76 10.71 8.50 12.84
CA TYR A 76 11.42 9.44 13.69
C TYR A 76 10.68 10.78 13.71
N THR A 77 10.31 11.23 14.90
CA THR A 77 9.60 12.49 15.12
C THR A 77 10.59 13.51 15.68
N ILE A 78 10.75 14.64 15.01
CA ILE A 78 11.57 15.76 15.48
C ILE A 78 10.86 17.09 15.22
N SER A 79 10.46 17.78 16.31
CA SER A 79 9.65 18.99 16.22
C SER A 79 8.37 18.74 15.36
N ASP A 80 8.21 19.45 14.25
CA ASP A 80 7.08 19.38 13.36
C ASP A 80 7.28 18.38 12.20
N TRP A 81 8.42 17.65 12.19
CA TRP A 81 8.75 16.65 11.19
C TRP A 81 8.47 15.24 11.68
N LEU A 82 7.88 14.45 10.82
CA LEU A 82 7.75 13.01 10.95
C LEU A 82 8.46 12.36 9.77
N LEU A 83 9.59 11.71 10.01
CA LEU A 83 10.36 10.97 8.99
C LEU A 83 9.95 9.50 9.04
N LYS A 84 9.77 8.86 7.88
CA LYS A 84 9.33 7.47 7.77
C LYS A 84 10.20 6.72 6.77
N ALA A 85 10.52 5.48 7.09
CA ALA A 85 11.17 4.56 6.16
C ALA A 85 10.69 3.14 6.41
N GLU A 86 10.34 2.45 5.35
CA GLU A 86 10.01 1.03 5.35
C GLU A 86 10.83 0.34 4.25
N VAL A 87 11.42 -0.80 4.57
CA VAL A 87 12.15 -1.64 3.61
C VAL A 87 11.70 -3.07 3.79
N LEU A 88 11.41 -3.71 2.68
CA LEU A 88 11.00 -5.10 2.58
C LEU A 88 11.98 -5.85 1.70
N SER A 89 12.46 -7.00 2.17
CA SER A 89 13.14 -8.01 1.33
C SER A 89 12.35 -9.29 1.36
N LYS A 90 12.03 -9.84 0.19
CA LYS A 90 11.23 -11.05 0.04
C LYS A 90 11.87 -12.01 -0.94
N HIS A 91 11.87 -13.28 -0.58
CA HIS A 91 12.11 -14.42 -1.46
C HIS A 91 10.78 -15.14 -1.65
N SER A 92 10.41 -15.40 -2.91
CA SER A 92 9.22 -16.19 -3.25
C SER A 92 9.58 -17.26 -4.27
N ASP A 93 9.11 -18.48 -4.07
CA ASP A 93 9.34 -19.61 -5.00
C ASP A 93 8.83 -19.32 -6.41
N LEU A 94 7.80 -18.47 -6.54
CA LEU A 94 7.17 -18.13 -7.82
C LEU A 94 7.67 -16.81 -8.41
N ASN A 95 8.04 -15.84 -7.57
CA ASN A 95 8.37 -14.49 -8.00
C ASN A 95 9.85 -14.14 -7.84
N GLY A 96 10.67 -15.08 -7.26
CA GLY A 96 12.09 -14.85 -7.02
C GLY A 96 12.38 -13.91 -5.86
N ASN A 97 13.57 -13.34 -5.87
CA ASN A 97 14.01 -12.38 -4.85
C ASN A 97 13.67 -10.96 -5.29
N TYR A 98 13.20 -10.15 -4.37
CA TYR A 98 13.03 -8.73 -4.59
C TYR A 98 13.08 -7.94 -3.29
N TRP A 99 13.22 -6.64 -3.42
CA TRP A 99 13.07 -5.70 -2.33
C TRP A 99 12.21 -4.52 -2.75
N ALA A 100 11.51 -3.95 -1.78
CA ALA A 100 10.70 -2.76 -1.97
C ALA A 100 10.91 -1.83 -0.79
N SER A 101 10.74 -0.54 -1.00
CA SER A 101 10.87 0.47 0.05
C SER A 101 9.88 1.61 -0.14
N VAL A 102 9.47 2.18 0.99
CA VAL A 102 8.79 3.46 1.05
C VAL A 102 9.56 4.34 2.01
N THR A 103 9.93 5.54 1.56
CA THR A 103 10.60 6.53 2.40
C THR A 103 9.92 7.88 2.24
N GLY A 104 9.80 8.62 3.31
CA GLY A 104 9.10 9.90 3.21
C GLY A 104 9.15 10.73 4.47
N PHE A 105 8.43 11.82 4.42
CA PHE A 105 8.24 12.70 5.56
C PHE A 105 6.87 13.37 5.55
N GLU A 106 6.45 13.78 6.72
CA GLU A 106 5.36 14.71 6.93
C GLU A 106 5.90 15.92 7.71
N TYR A 107 5.55 17.12 7.28
CA TYR A 107 5.80 18.36 8.01
C TYR A 107 4.49 19.01 8.37
N THR A 108 4.27 19.32 9.66
CA THR A 108 3.03 19.89 10.17
C THR A 108 3.22 21.36 10.52
N PHE A 109 2.51 22.22 9.82
CA PHE A 109 2.32 23.61 10.20
C PHE A 109 1.20 23.68 11.25
N ALA A 110 1.57 23.74 12.52
CA ALA A 110 0.62 23.75 13.61
C ALA A 110 0.01 25.12 13.81
N ASN A 111 -1.28 25.16 14.17
CA ASN A 111 -2.02 26.34 14.58
C ASN A 111 -1.94 27.54 13.59
N ILE A 112 -2.05 27.26 12.28
CA ILE A 112 -1.95 28.30 11.25
C ILE A 112 -3.07 29.33 11.40
N HIS A 113 -4.30 28.88 11.59
CA HIS A 113 -5.46 29.74 11.73
C HIS A 113 -6.52 29.09 12.62
N ARG A 114 -6.89 29.73 13.75
CA ARG A 114 -7.94 29.27 14.69
C ARG A 114 -7.74 27.82 15.19
N GLY A 115 -6.49 27.41 15.38
CA GLY A 115 -6.18 26.05 15.83
C GLY A 115 -6.06 25.01 14.71
N MET A 116 -6.18 25.39 13.44
CA MET A 116 -6.05 24.50 12.30
C MET A 116 -4.59 24.08 12.08
N ASP A 117 -4.35 22.80 11.90
CA ASP A 117 -3.09 22.25 11.47
C ASP A 117 -3.13 21.85 10.00
N VAL A 118 -2.01 22.08 9.29
CA VAL A 118 -1.86 21.66 7.90
C VAL A 118 -0.56 20.88 7.78
N GLY A 119 -0.68 19.60 7.41
CA GLY A 119 0.45 18.71 7.11
C GLY A 119 0.73 18.67 5.61
N PHE A 120 1.99 18.65 5.25
CA PHE A 120 2.47 18.30 3.91
C PHE A 120 3.16 16.94 3.97
N LEU A 121 2.75 16.01 3.09
CA LEU A 121 3.24 14.64 3.04
C LEU A 121 3.98 14.40 1.72
N TYR A 122 5.13 13.79 1.82
CA TYR A 122 5.92 13.30 0.72
C TYR A 122 6.35 11.87 1.00
N GLU A 123 6.13 10.94 0.04
CA GLU A 123 6.64 9.58 0.11
C GLU A 123 7.19 9.17 -1.27
N TYR A 124 8.30 8.47 -1.25
CA TYR A 124 8.88 7.85 -2.43
C TYR A 124 8.76 6.33 -2.31
N LEU A 125 8.18 5.71 -3.32
CA LEU A 125 7.91 4.29 -3.42
C LEU A 125 8.85 3.66 -4.45
N TYR A 126 9.48 2.56 -4.08
CA TYR A 126 10.35 1.79 -4.97
C TYR A 126 10.09 0.29 -4.81
N ASP A 127 10.01 -0.44 -5.93
CA ASP A 127 9.90 -1.91 -6.00
C ASP A 127 10.78 -2.40 -7.14
N ASP A 128 11.77 -3.25 -6.86
CA ASP A 128 12.75 -3.70 -7.86
C ASP A 128 12.19 -4.71 -8.87
N ARG A 129 10.98 -5.20 -8.64
CA ARG A 129 10.24 -6.06 -9.60
C ARG A 129 9.80 -5.29 -10.86
N LYS A 130 9.87 -3.98 -10.86
CA LYS A 130 9.46 -3.11 -11.96
C LYS A 130 8.01 -3.38 -12.38
N GLU A 131 7.79 -3.71 -13.65
CA GLU A 131 6.46 -3.99 -14.20
C GLU A 131 5.71 -5.14 -13.51
N LEU A 132 6.43 -5.99 -12.77
CA LEU A 132 5.86 -7.10 -11.99
C LEU A 132 5.48 -6.69 -10.56
N ALA A 133 5.68 -5.43 -10.17
CA ALA A 133 5.23 -4.93 -8.87
C ALA A 133 3.73 -5.09 -8.73
N GLY A 134 3.28 -5.74 -7.66
CA GLY A 134 1.86 -6.04 -7.46
C GLY A 134 0.97 -4.80 -7.36
N SER A 135 1.53 -3.67 -6.92
CA SER A 135 0.86 -2.36 -6.90
C SER A 135 0.76 -1.69 -8.28
N GLY A 136 1.51 -2.16 -9.29
CA GLY A 136 1.70 -1.45 -10.56
C GLY A 136 2.52 -0.15 -10.44
N LEU A 137 3.10 0.10 -9.27
CA LEU A 137 3.89 1.30 -8.95
C LEU A 137 5.26 0.84 -8.44
N ASP A 138 6.25 0.83 -9.33
CA ASP A 138 7.61 0.39 -9.02
C ASP A 138 8.58 1.55 -8.77
N ASN A 139 8.21 2.74 -9.20
CA ASN A 139 8.99 3.97 -9.03
C ASN A 139 8.03 5.15 -9.05
N ALA A 140 7.58 5.58 -7.89
CA ALA A 140 6.53 6.58 -7.78
C ALA A 140 6.75 7.52 -6.60
N THR A 141 6.16 8.70 -6.67
CA THR A 141 6.10 9.66 -5.58
C THR A 141 4.64 9.93 -5.21
N PHE A 142 4.36 9.82 -3.93
CA PHE A 142 3.14 10.32 -3.32
C PHE A 142 3.37 11.74 -2.80
N LEU A 143 2.42 12.63 -3.12
CA LEU A 143 2.34 13.98 -2.58
C LEU A 143 0.97 14.16 -1.97
N GLY A 144 0.90 14.63 -0.73
CA GLY A 144 -0.35 14.82 -0.03
C GLY A 144 -0.37 16.03 0.90
N SER A 145 -1.56 16.39 1.31
CA SER A 145 -1.79 17.37 2.36
C SER A 145 -2.90 16.90 3.28
N ARG A 146 -2.65 17.06 4.57
CA ARG A 146 -3.62 16.79 5.64
C ARG A 146 -4.03 18.11 6.27
N VAL A 147 -5.31 18.30 6.50
CA VAL A 147 -5.87 19.44 7.23
C VAL A 147 -6.67 18.93 8.42
N ALA A 148 -6.34 19.39 9.61
CA ALA A 148 -7.08 19.11 10.83
C ALA A 148 -7.57 20.46 11.43
N LEU A 149 -8.87 20.59 11.63
CA LEU A 149 -9.41 21.83 12.21
C LEU A 149 -9.22 21.91 13.73
N ASN A 150 -8.94 20.77 14.38
CA ASN A 150 -8.82 20.64 15.85
C ASN A 150 -10.02 21.24 16.61
N ASP A 151 -11.19 21.19 15.97
CA ASP A 151 -12.46 21.59 16.56
C ASP A 151 -13.12 20.46 17.36
N GLU A 152 -14.17 20.74 18.11
CA GLU A 152 -14.91 19.75 18.90
C GLU A 152 -15.47 18.59 18.04
N ASN A 153 -15.68 18.83 16.76
CA ASN A 153 -16.22 17.85 15.81
C ASN A 153 -15.12 17.03 15.12
N GLY A 154 -13.83 17.37 15.31
CA GLY A 154 -12.70 16.62 14.79
C GLY A 154 -12.75 16.47 13.26
N PHE A 155 -12.87 17.61 12.54
CA PHE A 155 -12.77 17.58 11.08
C PHE A 155 -11.36 17.32 10.64
N GLU A 156 -11.20 16.32 9.75
CA GLU A 156 -9.96 15.99 9.08
C GLU A 156 -10.21 15.84 7.59
N LEU A 157 -9.25 16.27 6.79
CA LEU A 157 -9.19 16.11 5.34
C LEU A 157 -7.80 15.67 4.95
N LEU A 158 -7.70 14.60 4.18
CA LEU A 158 -6.48 14.16 3.49
C LEU A 158 -6.75 14.18 1.99
N ILE A 159 -5.90 14.85 1.25
CA ILE A 159 -5.90 14.84 -0.21
C ILE A 159 -4.51 14.47 -0.70
N GLY A 160 -4.43 13.76 -1.80
CA GLY A 160 -3.12 13.40 -2.35
C GLY A 160 -3.19 12.85 -3.75
N THR A 161 -2.00 12.67 -4.31
CA THR A 161 -1.81 12.12 -5.65
C THR A 161 -0.55 11.28 -5.71
N ILE A 162 -0.55 10.26 -6.57
CA ILE A 162 0.63 9.47 -6.89
C ILE A 162 1.10 9.82 -8.30
N PHE A 163 2.37 10.17 -8.40
CA PHE A 163 3.06 10.44 -9.64
C PHE A 163 3.96 9.26 -10.00
N ASP A 164 3.69 8.61 -11.13
CA ASP A 164 4.47 7.49 -11.65
C ASP A 164 5.64 8.03 -12.49
N HIS A 165 6.88 7.78 -12.05
CA HIS A 165 8.08 8.23 -12.73
C HIS A 165 8.36 7.48 -14.03
N GLN A 166 7.84 6.27 -14.20
CA GLN A 166 8.01 5.49 -15.43
C GLN A 166 7.20 6.09 -16.59
N THR A 167 5.99 6.54 -16.30
CA THR A 167 5.13 7.17 -17.30
C THR A 167 5.28 8.69 -17.36
N GLY A 168 5.87 9.30 -16.33
CA GLY A 168 5.93 10.74 -16.15
C GLY A 168 4.56 11.38 -15.93
N ARG A 169 3.58 10.64 -15.39
CA ARG A 169 2.19 11.08 -15.26
C ARG A 169 1.64 10.84 -13.87
N MET A 170 0.61 11.61 -13.53
CA MET A 170 -0.23 11.35 -12.39
C MET A 170 -0.98 10.04 -12.61
N ASN A 171 -0.80 9.07 -11.70
CA ASN A 171 -1.46 7.76 -11.78
C ASN A 171 -2.87 7.82 -11.19
N ASN A 172 -2.98 8.31 -9.96
CA ASN A 172 -4.26 8.48 -9.27
C ASN A 172 -4.25 9.71 -8.37
N ALA A 173 -5.45 10.15 -8.00
CA ALA A 173 -5.67 11.12 -6.94
C ALA A 173 -6.68 10.53 -5.94
N PHE A 174 -6.57 10.91 -4.67
CA PHE A 174 -7.51 10.48 -3.67
C PHE A 174 -7.87 11.63 -2.72
N LEU A 175 -9.00 11.46 -2.08
CA LEU A 175 -9.52 12.33 -1.05
C LEU A 175 -10.15 11.48 0.04
N GLU A 176 -9.79 11.76 1.27
CA GLU A 176 -10.45 11.20 2.46
C GLU A 176 -10.81 12.35 3.39
N SER A 177 -12.05 12.37 3.86
CA SER A 177 -12.47 13.37 4.83
C SER A 177 -13.39 12.75 5.86
N THR A 178 -13.24 13.21 7.10
CA THR A 178 -14.03 12.72 8.22
C THR A 178 -14.43 13.87 9.13
N ARG A 179 -15.62 13.75 9.72
CA ARG A 179 -16.10 14.68 10.72
C ARG A 179 -17.16 14.03 11.61
N ARG A 180 -17.12 14.34 12.89
CA ARG A 180 -18.19 14.00 13.83
C ARG A 180 -19.31 15.02 13.73
N ILE A 181 -20.56 14.57 13.57
CA ILE A 181 -21.74 15.44 13.58
C ILE A 181 -22.21 15.64 15.01
N ASN A 182 -22.22 14.59 15.81
CA ASN A 182 -22.58 14.59 17.22
C ASN A 182 -22.04 13.34 17.93
N LYS A 183 -22.45 13.08 19.18
CA LYS A 183 -21.97 11.93 19.98
C LYS A 183 -22.20 10.56 19.32
N ASN A 184 -23.19 10.43 18.45
CA ASN A 184 -23.63 9.15 17.87
C ASN A 184 -23.34 9.04 16.38
N TRP A 185 -23.02 10.14 15.69
CA TRP A 185 -22.87 10.18 14.24
C TRP A 185 -21.52 10.77 13.83
N LYS A 186 -20.83 10.04 12.98
CA LYS A 186 -19.63 10.46 12.25
C LYS A 186 -19.86 10.18 10.77
N TRP A 187 -19.46 11.06 9.88
CA TRP A 187 -19.40 10.77 8.46
C TRP A 187 -17.95 10.62 8.01
N THR A 188 -17.75 9.81 7.00
CA THR A 188 -16.50 9.65 6.28
C THR A 188 -16.82 9.69 4.80
N LEU A 189 -16.03 10.45 4.05
CA LEU A 189 -16.08 10.54 2.60
C LEU A 189 -14.75 10.08 2.06
N GLU A 190 -14.76 9.11 1.15
CA GLU A 190 -13.58 8.60 0.46
C GLU A 190 -13.80 8.71 -1.05
N GLY A 191 -12.77 9.14 -1.76
CA GLY A 191 -12.77 9.22 -3.22
C GLY A 191 -11.42 8.80 -3.77
N ASN A 192 -11.44 7.85 -4.73
CA ASN A 192 -10.26 7.41 -5.46
C ASN A 192 -10.49 7.64 -6.95
N PHE A 193 -9.61 8.39 -7.58
CA PHE A 193 -9.72 8.78 -8.99
C PHE A 193 -8.52 8.24 -9.76
N LEU A 194 -8.75 7.25 -10.61
CA LEU A 194 -7.73 6.74 -11.54
C LEU A 194 -7.61 7.71 -12.71
N VAL A 195 -6.47 8.39 -12.82
CA VAL A 195 -6.25 9.43 -13.82
C VAL A 195 -5.59 8.85 -15.08
N SER A 196 -4.41 8.27 -14.95
CA SER A 196 -3.65 7.70 -16.06
C SER A 196 -2.86 6.47 -15.62
N PRO A 197 -3.55 5.35 -15.34
CA PRO A 197 -2.85 4.12 -14.97
C PRO A 197 -1.93 3.66 -16.11
N ARG A 198 -0.84 2.98 -15.76
CA ARG A 198 0.11 2.43 -16.75
C ARG A 198 -0.60 1.43 -17.65
N SER A 199 -0.37 1.54 -18.97
CA SER A 199 -0.95 0.62 -19.96
C SER A 199 -0.51 -0.82 -19.68
N GLY A 200 -1.47 -1.74 -19.67
CA GLY A 200 -1.26 -3.15 -19.34
C GLY A 200 -1.15 -3.45 -17.83
N SER A 201 -1.25 -2.44 -16.95
CA SER A 201 -1.31 -2.67 -15.51
C SER A 201 -2.68 -3.17 -15.05
N PHE A 202 -2.71 -3.81 -13.87
CA PHE A 202 -3.97 -4.19 -13.22
C PHE A 202 -4.92 -2.99 -13.05
N LEU A 203 -4.38 -1.81 -12.74
CA LEU A 203 -5.15 -0.56 -12.55
C LEU A 203 -5.84 -0.08 -13.85
N GLU A 204 -5.25 -0.34 -15.03
CA GLU A 204 -5.90 -0.03 -16.30
C GLU A 204 -7.14 -0.89 -16.53
N GLN A 205 -7.09 -2.16 -16.11
CA GLN A 205 -8.22 -3.07 -16.23
C GLN A 205 -9.41 -2.61 -15.36
N VAL A 206 -9.13 -2.14 -14.14
CA VAL A 206 -10.16 -1.63 -13.22
C VAL A 206 -10.79 -0.33 -13.73
N LYS A 207 -10.04 0.53 -14.43
CA LYS A 207 -10.56 1.80 -14.98
C LYS A 207 -11.68 1.62 -16.02
N HIS A 208 -11.76 0.47 -16.66
CA HIS A 208 -12.73 0.18 -17.73
C HIS A 208 -13.95 -0.63 -17.26
N ASP A 209 -14.03 -0.95 -15.96
CA ASP A 209 -15.14 -1.72 -15.38
C ASP A 209 -16.26 -0.82 -14.78
N ASP A 210 -16.25 0.50 -15.03
CA ASP A 210 -17.33 1.46 -14.67
C ASP A 210 -18.36 1.63 -15.80
#